data_153557edbb0b85996b1b84387775c294
#
_entry.id   153557edbb0b85996b1b84387775c294
#
_cell.length_a   1.000
_cell.length_b   1.000
_cell.length_c   1.000
_cell.angle_alpha   90.00
_cell.angle_beta   90.00
_cell.angle_gamma   90.00
#
_symmetry.space_group_name_H-M   'P 1'
#
loop_
_entity.id
_entity.type
_entity.pdbx_description
1 polymer ?
#
loop_
_entity_poly.entity_id
_entity_poly.type
_entity_poly.pdbx_seq_one_letter_code
_entity_poly.pdbx_strand_id
1 'polypeptide(L)'
;MWIQGSTLSISQRTLLPERRLSDIQAKAQELATRLIQSYSARHIVEEAWQFIQEHSPVETAVVDEHLLLRPTTAPLSSLGIPAGYGVKGGAAREALVSALNLRTLRQPRDLDLVRRGSHRLPEDDKVARQFMGRDFELGARVELIRTLDGYLTSRDLTINEVVSIDCSVHASLLCVLDTIGQTIRPSRYRGGTLHRKPSLHGQSLLKMSRLFAEGACSGENWTITGIPEEVSFSEFDLAVHLNKAFQRGRPVADKFLHTCEILSLIVASDDRVRNALEELEHMRHGERGLFPDIPSEEWLTILNPNCE
;
A
#
# COMPACT_ATOMS: atom_id res chain seq x y z
N MET A 1 43.48 -23.47 13.45
CA MET A 1 42.42 -23.67 14.46
C MET A 1 41.19 -22.92 13.98
N TRP A 2 40.29 -23.61 13.27
CA TRP A 2 39.10 -23.04 12.64
C TRP A 2 37.95 -23.11 13.60
N ILE A 3 37.39 -21.98 14.00
CA ILE A 3 36.18 -21.93 14.81
C ILE A 3 35.00 -22.15 13.88
N GLN A 4 34.34 -23.28 14.00
CA GLN A 4 33.06 -23.57 13.33
C GLN A 4 32.01 -22.60 13.83
N GLY A 5 31.54 -21.72 12.95
CA GLY A 5 30.35 -20.93 13.19
C GLY A 5 29.13 -21.82 13.23
N SER A 6 28.49 -21.87 14.39
CA SER A 6 27.22 -22.54 14.59
C SER A 6 26.12 -21.85 13.76
N THR A 7 25.65 -22.58 12.77
CA THR A 7 24.43 -22.26 12.02
C THR A 7 23.25 -22.27 13.00
N LEU A 8 22.78 -21.13 13.43
CA LEU A 8 21.51 -21.02 14.15
C LEU A 8 20.40 -21.45 13.17
N SER A 9 19.89 -22.65 13.40
CA SER A 9 18.72 -23.17 12.70
C SER A 9 17.57 -22.17 12.87
N ILE A 10 16.92 -21.83 11.76
CA ILE A 10 15.64 -21.12 11.72
C ILE A 10 14.60 -22.09 12.31
N SER A 11 14.55 -22.16 13.65
CA SER A 11 13.62 -23.03 14.35
C SER A 11 12.24 -22.40 14.31
N GLN A 12 11.35 -23.12 13.64
CA GLN A 12 9.91 -23.19 13.89
C GLN A 12 9.24 -21.83 14.18
N ARG A 13 8.91 -21.08 13.10
CA ARG A 13 7.83 -20.12 13.13
C ARG A 13 6.55 -20.89 13.39
N THR A 14 6.12 -20.92 14.63
CA THR A 14 4.81 -21.44 15.00
C THR A 14 3.77 -20.50 14.40
N LEU A 15 3.21 -20.87 13.24
CA LEU A 15 2.03 -20.20 12.71
C LEU A 15 0.96 -20.28 13.78
N LEU A 16 0.39 -19.13 14.14
CA LEU A 16 -0.74 -19.10 15.06
C LEU A 16 -1.86 -19.97 14.49
N PRO A 17 -2.58 -20.76 15.32
CA PRO A 17 -3.75 -21.49 14.86
C PRO A 17 -4.71 -20.55 14.12
N GLU A 18 -5.27 -20.96 12.99
CA GLU A 18 -6.13 -20.13 12.13
C GLU A 18 -7.26 -19.42 12.90
N ARG A 19 -7.89 -20.09 13.86
CA ARG A 19 -8.91 -19.49 14.74
C ARG A 19 -8.36 -18.30 15.53
N ARG A 20 -7.15 -18.41 16.08
CA ARG A 20 -6.54 -17.33 16.84
C ARG A 20 -6.17 -16.14 15.94
N LEU A 21 -5.81 -16.39 14.70
CA LEU A 21 -5.55 -15.32 13.72
C LEU A 21 -6.83 -14.57 13.37
N SER A 22 -7.95 -15.28 13.14
CA SER A 22 -9.23 -14.63 12.85
C SER A 22 -9.74 -13.74 14.00
N ASP A 23 -9.54 -14.16 15.25
CA ASP A 23 -9.91 -13.38 16.43
C ASP A 23 -9.05 -12.10 16.56
N ILE A 24 -7.76 -12.19 16.28
CA ILE A 24 -6.85 -11.06 16.27
C ILE A 24 -7.24 -10.07 15.16
N GLN A 25 -7.56 -10.55 13.97
CA GLN A 25 -8.01 -9.73 12.85
C GLN A 25 -9.33 -9.03 13.17
N ALA A 26 -10.31 -9.75 13.72
CA ALA A 26 -11.60 -9.18 14.12
C ALA A 26 -11.45 -8.09 15.19
N LYS A 27 -10.58 -8.32 16.19
CA LYS A 27 -10.31 -7.31 17.23
C LYS A 27 -9.59 -6.09 16.67
N ALA A 28 -8.65 -6.26 15.76
CA ALA A 28 -7.99 -5.16 15.09
C ALA A 28 -8.98 -4.30 14.28
N GLN A 29 -9.90 -4.94 13.55
CA GLN A 29 -10.98 -4.25 12.80
C GLN A 29 -11.91 -3.47 13.71
N GLU A 30 -12.32 -4.08 14.84
CA GLU A 30 -13.14 -3.41 15.87
C GLU A 30 -12.45 -2.15 16.38
N LEU A 31 -11.20 -2.29 16.83
CA LEU A 31 -10.41 -1.18 17.38
C LEU A 31 -10.21 -0.08 16.35
N ALA A 32 -9.88 -0.41 15.11
CA ALA A 32 -9.74 0.56 14.03
C ALA A 32 -11.05 1.32 13.77
N THR A 33 -12.20 0.63 13.80
CA THR A 33 -13.51 1.24 13.62
C THR A 33 -13.82 2.21 14.77
N ARG A 34 -13.58 1.81 16.01
CA ARG A 34 -13.76 2.67 17.21
C ARG A 34 -12.85 3.90 17.19
N LEU A 35 -11.60 3.73 16.77
CA LEU A 35 -10.66 4.86 16.60
C LEU A 35 -11.16 5.89 15.58
N ILE A 36 -11.75 5.44 14.47
CA ILE A 36 -12.28 6.35 13.46
C ILE A 36 -13.49 7.13 14.01
N GLN A 37 -14.36 6.46 14.73
CA GLN A 37 -15.56 7.07 15.31
C GLN A 37 -15.22 8.04 16.46
N SER A 38 -14.16 7.78 17.22
CA SER A 38 -13.84 8.50 18.45
C SER A 38 -12.34 8.70 18.62
N TYR A 39 -11.67 9.28 17.61
CA TYR A 39 -10.20 9.45 17.59
C TYR A 39 -9.62 10.24 18.78
N SER A 40 -10.42 11.11 19.39
CA SER A 40 -10.01 11.87 20.58
C SER A 40 -10.19 11.10 21.90
N ALA A 41 -10.79 9.93 21.87
CA ALA A 41 -11.02 9.13 23.07
C ALA A 41 -9.73 8.40 23.49
N ARG A 42 -9.02 8.98 24.46
CA ARG A 42 -7.73 8.50 24.94
C ARG A 42 -7.74 7.02 25.30
N HIS A 43 -8.79 6.53 25.94
CA HIS A 43 -8.90 5.12 26.33
C HIS A 43 -8.91 4.15 25.13
N ILE A 44 -9.47 4.57 23.96
CA ILE A 44 -9.45 3.75 22.75
C ILE A 44 -8.05 3.71 22.14
N VAL A 45 -7.35 4.83 22.17
CA VAL A 45 -5.95 4.90 21.73
C VAL A 45 -5.06 4.01 22.60
N GLU A 46 -5.26 4.05 23.91
CA GLU A 46 -4.52 3.21 24.87
C GLU A 46 -4.83 1.71 24.67
N GLU A 47 -6.10 1.34 24.48
CA GLU A 47 -6.52 -0.05 24.20
C GLU A 47 -5.91 -0.56 22.88
N ALA A 48 -5.95 0.26 21.84
CA ALA A 48 -5.37 -0.08 20.55
C ALA A 48 -3.85 -0.23 20.62
N TRP A 49 -3.19 0.66 21.36
CA TRP A 49 -1.76 0.57 21.60
C TRP A 49 -1.39 -0.71 22.36
N GLN A 50 -2.09 -1.02 23.45
CA GLN A 50 -1.87 -2.23 24.23
C GLN A 50 -2.07 -3.48 23.37
N PHE A 51 -3.13 -3.52 22.57
CA PHE A 51 -3.38 -4.61 21.62
C PHE A 51 -2.22 -4.81 20.66
N ILE A 52 -1.67 -3.73 20.09
CA ILE A 52 -0.53 -3.82 19.18
C ILE A 52 0.73 -4.34 19.91
N GLN A 53 1.00 -3.86 21.10
CA GLN A 53 2.14 -4.35 21.90
C GLN A 53 2.05 -5.84 22.19
N GLU A 54 0.87 -6.33 22.55
CA GLU A 54 0.64 -7.74 22.86
C GLU A 54 0.80 -8.67 21.65
N HIS A 55 0.53 -8.15 20.45
CA HIS A 55 0.52 -8.94 19.22
C HIS A 55 1.69 -8.62 18.27
N SER A 56 2.50 -7.62 18.56
CA SER A 56 3.68 -7.29 17.76
C SER A 56 4.86 -8.20 18.13
N PRO A 57 5.49 -8.86 17.16
CA PRO A 57 6.68 -9.69 17.40
C PRO A 57 7.97 -8.85 17.52
N VAL A 58 7.89 -7.54 17.36
CA VAL A 58 9.02 -6.62 17.39
C VAL A 58 8.83 -5.54 18.45
N GLU A 59 9.94 -4.93 18.87
CA GLU A 59 9.89 -3.78 19.77
C GLU A 59 9.07 -2.67 19.12
N THR A 60 8.10 -2.15 19.87
CA THR A 60 7.24 -1.06 19.45
C THR A 60 7.32 0.07 20.45
N ALA A 61 7.33 1.32 19.96
CA ALA A 61 7.27 2.51 20.78
C ALA A 61 6.32 3.53 20.16
N VAL A 62 5.69 4.34 20.98
CA VAL A 62 4.97 5.55 20.53
C VAL A 62 5.97 6.69 20.43
N VAL A 63 6.01 7.35 19.28
CA VAL A 63 6.83 8.53 19.05
C VAL A 63 5.92 9.60 18.48
N ASP A 64 5.74 10.70 19.21
CA ASP A 64 4.76 11.73 18.87
C ASP A 64 3.34 11.13 18.74
N GLU A 65 2.76 11.13 17.55
CA GLU A 65 1.41 10.57 17.25
C GLU A 65 1.45 9.26 16.44
N HIS A 66 2.62 8.65 16.24
CA HIS A 66 2.77 7.44 15.43
C HIS A 66 3.52 6.32 16.16
N LEU A 67 3.50 5.14 15.58
CA LEU A 67 4.19 3.95 16.05
C LEU A 67 5.54 3.81 15.35
N LEU A 68 6.56 3.52 16.14
CA LEU A 68 7.87 3.12 15.69
C LEU A 68 8.03 1.62 15.96
N LEU A 69 8.20 0.81 14.90
CA LEU A 69 8.50 -0.61 14.98
C LEU A 69 9.98 -0.81 14.64
N ARG A 70 10.68 -1.54 15.50
CA ARG A 70 12.10 -1.88 15.34
C ARG A 70 12.27 -3.37 15.10
N PRO A 71 12.22 -3.83 13.86
CA PRO A 71 12.50 -5.23 13.55
C PRO A 71 13.98 -5.54 13.82
N THR A 72 14.26 -6.76 14.30
CA THR A 72 15.63 -7.24 14.57
C THR A 72 16.51 -7.28 13.33
N THR A 73 15.91 -7.46 12.16
CA THR A 73 16.57 -7.34 10.86
C THR A 73 15.80 -6.31 10.03
N ALA A 74 16.52 -5.35 9.45
CA ALA A 74 15.89 -4.36 8.59
C ALA A 74 15.18 -5.05 7.42
N PRO A 75 13.85 -4.92 7.27
CA PRO A 75 13.09 -5.70 6.27
C PRO A 75 13.57 -5.48 4.83
N LEU A 76 14.12 -4.30 4.56
CA LEU A 76 14.58 -3.89 3.23
C LEU A 76 16.09 -3.70 3.13
N SER A 77 16.87 -4.24 4.08
CA SER A 77 18.34 -4.09 4.09
C SER A 77 19.01 -4.61 2.82
N SER A 78 18.45 -5.67 2.22
CA SER A 78 18.96 -6.23 0.96
C SER A 78 18.87 -5.30 -0.23
N LEU A 79 18.07 -4.25 -0.16
CA LEU A 79 17.93 -3.27 -1.23
C LEU A 79 19.10 -2.28 -1.29
N GLY A 80 19.92 -2.20 -0.24
CA GLY A 80 21.10 -1.31 -0.22
C GLY A 80 20.77 0.19 -0.27
N ILE A 81 19.59 0.59 0.20
CA ILE A 81 19.16 1.99 0.24
C ILE A 81 20.09 2.75 1.20
N PRO A 82 20.67 3.89 0.79
CA PRO A 82 21.59 4.64 1.62
C PRO A 82 20.96 5.12 2.93
N ALA A 83 21.78 5.24 3.98
CA ALA A 83 21.35 5.81 5.27
C ALA A 83 20.71 7.19 5.09
N GLY A 84 19.68 7.48 5.86
CA GLY A 84 18.88 8.71 5.78
C GLY A 84 17.80 8.70 4.69
N TYR A 85 17.83 7.72 3.78
CA TYR A 85 16.76 7.46 2.84
C TYR A 85 15.88 6.32 3.32
N GLY A 86 14.66 6.31 2.85
CA GLY A 86 13.69 5.27 3.14
C GLY A 86 12.73 5.05 1.98
N VAL A 87 11.74 4.23 2.22
CA VAL A 87 10.70 3.89 1.24
C VAL A 87 9.30 4.19 1.78
N LYS A 88 8.40 4.46 0.85
CA LYS A 88 6.96 4.64 1.08
C LYS A 88 6.14 3.64 0.24
N GLY A 89 4.81 3.77 0.28
CA GLY A 89 3.90 3.04 -0.59
C GLY A 89 4.00 1.53 -0.43
N GLY A 90 4.10 0.80 -1.54
CA GLY A 90 4.13 -0.66 -1.57
C GLY A 90 5.28 -1.25 -0.76
N ALA A 91 6.49 -0.73 -0.94
CA ALA A 91 7.67 -1.22 -0.23
C ALA A 91 7.58 -1.00 1.30
N ALA A 92 7.06 0.12 1.75
CA ALA A 92 6.86 0.37 3.19
C ALA A 92 5.78 -0.52 3.79
N ARG A 93 4.67 -0.80 3.06
CA ARG A 93 3.67 -1.79 3.50
C ARG A 93 4.26 -3.18 3.65
N GLU A 94 5.08 -3.61 2.69
CA GLU A 94 5.79 -4.89 2.79
C GLU A 94 6.70 -4.93 4.01
N ALA A 95 7.42 -3.83 4.30
CA ALA A 95 8.24 -3.73 5.51
C ALA A 95 7.40 -3.84 6.79
N LEU A 96 6.22 -3.20 6.86
CA LEU A 96 5.30 -3.30 7.99
C LEU A 96 4.76 -4.72 8.16
N VAL A 97 4.27 -5.33 7.08
CA VAL A 97 3.75 -6.72 7.10
C VAL A 97 4.81 -7.71 7.59
N SER A 98 6.06 -7.52 7.14
CA SER A 98 7.19 -8.33 7.59
C SER A 98 7.55 -8.06 9.06
N ALA A 99 7.56 -6.80 9.50
CA ALA A 99 7.82 -6.43 10.89
C ALA A 99 6.76 -7.04 11.84
N LEU A 100 5.50 -7.06 11.42
CA LEU A 100 4.40 -7.68 12.16
C LEU A 100 4.35 -9.22 12.02
N ASN A 101 5.27 -9.81 11.26
CA ASN A 101 5.33 -11.26 11.01
C ASN A 101 4.01 -11.85 10.45
N LEU A 102 3.23 -11.06 9.74
CA LEU A 102 1.96 -11.52 9.16
C LEU A 102 2.18 -12.45 7.97
N ARG A 103 3.22 -12.20 7.18
CA ARG A 103 3.70 -13.06 6.10
C ARG A 103 5.16 -12.77 5.73
N THR A 104 5.72 -13.59 4.88
CA THR A 104 7.05 -13.34 4.31
C THR A 104 7.06 -12.08 3.47
N LEU A 105 8.14 -11.31 3.55
CA LEU A 105 8.37 -10.11 2.74
C LEU A 105 8.31 -10.48 1.24
N ARG A 106 7.47 -9.78 0.50
CA ARG A 106 7.48 -9.83 -0.97
C ARG A 106 8.45 -8.78 -1.49
N GLN A 107 9.13 -9.10 -2.59
CA GLN A 107 10.00 -8.12 -3.23
C GLN A 107 9.13 -6.97 -3.79
N PRO A 108 9.40 -5.72 -3.40
CA PRO A 108 8.71 -4.58 -3.98
C PRO A 108 9.00 -4.50 -5.48
N ARG A 109 7.97 -4.16 -6.26
CA ARG A 109 8.14 -3.92 -7.69
C ARG A 109 8.79 -2.56 -7.95
N ASP A 110 8.26 -1.55 -7.26
CA ASP A 110 8.64 -0.15 -7.41
C ASP A 110 9.16 0.35 -6.05
N LEU A 111 10.16 1.20 -6.08
CA LEU A 111 10.70 1.85 -4.89
C LEU A 111 10.37 3.34 -4.93
N ASP A 112 9.35 3.73 -4.19
CA ASP A 112 9.07 5.13 -3.92
C ASP A 112 9.94 5.61 -2.76
N LEU A 113 10.93 6.45 -3.07
CA LEU A 113 11.90 6.91 -2.08
C LEU A 113 11.43 8.14 -1.30
N VAL A 114 11.82 8.16 -0.04
CA VAL A 114 11.62 9.29 0.87
C VAL A 114 12.92 9.64 1.60
N ARG A 115 13.04 10.87 2.07
CA ARG A 115 14.11 11.31 2.96
C ARG A 115 13.60 12.35 3.95
N ARG A 116 14.06 12.29 5.20
CA ARG A 116 13.78 13.35 6.17
C ARG A 116 14.52 14.63 5.79
N GLY A 117 13.83 15.74 5.79
CA GLY A 117 14.41 17.05 5.51
C GLY A 117 13.44 18.02 4.86
N SER A 118 13.82 19.29 4.83
CA SER A 118 13.03 20.38 4.26
C SER A 118 13.53 20.85 2.89
N HIS A 119 14.74 20.47 2.51
CA HIS A 119 15.39 20.93 1.27
C HIS A 119 15.92 19.74 0.49
N ARG A 120 15.87 19.83 -0.83
CA ARG A 120 16.53 18.86 -1.73
C ARG A 120 18.04 18.97 -1.60
N LEU A 121 18.70 17.80 -1.68
CA LEU A 121 20.14 17.67 -1.77
C LEU A 121 20.51 17.24 -3.20
N PRO A 122 21.72 17.58 -3.70
CA PRO A 122 22.20 17.10 -5.00
C PRO A 122 22.23 15.57 -5.11
N GLU A 123 22.44 14.88 -3.98
CA GLU A 123 22.47 13.43 -3.87
C GLU A 123 21.11 12.79 -4.08
N ASP A 124 20.00 13.51 -3.82
CA ASP A 124 18.64 12.98 -3.95
C ASP A 124 18.36 12.49 -5.38
N ASP A 125 18.80 13.24 -6.40
CA ASP A 125 18.60 12.84 -7.79
C ASP A 125 19.48 11.65 -8.20
N LYS A 126 20.67 11.53 -7.63
CA LYS A 126 21.56 10.39 -7.85
C LYS A 126 20.94 9.11 -7.25
N VAL A 127 20.46 9.18 -6.02
CA VAL A 127 19.79 8.07 -5.32
C VAL A 127 18.49 7.71 -6.04
N ALA A 128 17.67 8.69 -6.41
CA ALA A 128 16.45 8.45 -7.17
C ALA A 128 16.72 7.72 -8.49
N ARG A 129 17.71 8.15 -9.27
CA ARG A 129 18.09 7.50 -10.52
C ARG A 129 18.54 6.05 -10.31
N GLN A 130 19.31 5.80 -9.25
CA GLN A 130 19.83 4.46 -8.95
C GLN A 130 18.72 3.47 -8.56
N PHE A 131 17.74 3.89 -7.75
CA PHE A 131 16.78 2.99 -7.11
C PHE A 131 15.38 3.04 -7.71
N MET A 132 14.99 4.18 -8.31
CA MET A 132 13.66 4.34 -8.92
C MET A 132 13.68 4.04 -10.43
N GLY A 133 14.87 3.98 -11.05
CA GLY A 133 15.01 3.59 -12.45
C GLY A 133 14.10 4.38 -13.38
N ARG A 134 13.23 3.68 -14.10
CA ARG A 134 12.29 4.27 -15.06
C ARG A 134 11.36 5.32 -14.44
N ASP A 135 10.91 5.12 -13.20
CA ASP A 135 10.03 6.09 -12.54
C ASP A 135 10.74 7.45 -12.36
N PHE A 136 12.06 7.44 -12.15
CA PHE A 136 12.87 8.67 -12.15
C PHE A 136 12.85 9.37 -13.52
N GLU A 137 12.97 8.62 -14.60
CA GLU A 137 12.91 9.16 -15.97
C GLU A 137 11.53 9.77 -16.26
N LEU A 138 10.47 9.18 -15.71
CA LEU A 138 9.09 9.69 -15.77
C LEU A 138 8.80 10.85 -14.82
N GLY A 139 9.79 11.35 -14.12
CA GLY A 139 9.67 12.52 -13.27
C GLY A 139 9.48 12.23 -11.78
N ALA A 140 9.45 10.98 -11.36
CA ALA A 140 9.43 10.65 -9.93
C ALA A 140 10.71 11.14 -9.24
N ARG A 141 10.57 11.59 -8.00
CA ARG A 141 11.68 12.14 -7.20
C ARG A 141 11.58 11.64 -5.77
N VAL A 142 12.70 11.71 -5.04
CA VAL A 142 12.70 11.51 -3.59
C VAL A 142 11.72 12.50 -2.96
N GLU A 143 10.75 11.99 -2.20
CA GLU A 143 9.81 12.82 -1.44
C GLU A 143 10.44 13.25 -0.12
N LEU A 144 10.33 14.54 0.20
CA LEU A 144 10.89 15.08 1.44
C LEU A 144 9.86 15.04 2.55
N ILE A 145 10.21 14.43 3.65
CA ILE A 145 9.40 14.33 4.86
C ILE A 145 9.88 15.38 5.85
N ARG A 146 9.10 16.41 6.09
CA ARG A 146 9.39 17.45 7.10
C ARG A 146 9.11 16.93 8.50
N THR A 147 7.93 16.36 8.71
CA THR A 147 7.53 15.69 9.95
C THR A 147 6.90 14.35 9.61
N LEU A 148 7.15 13.33 10.41
CA LEU A 148 6.57 12.00 10.17
C LEU A 148 5.06 12.02 10.34
N ASP A 149 4.55 12.62 11.40
CA ASP A 149 3.10 12.67 11.63
C ASP A 149 2.36 13.39 10.50
N GLY A 150 2.86 14.55 10.06
CA GLY A 150 2.28 15.27 8.93
C GLY A 150 2.32 14.46 7.63
N TYR A 151 3.39 13.68 7.44
CA TYR A 151 3.52 12.78 6.30
C TYR A 151 2.49 11.64 6.37
N LEU A 152 2.45 10.90 7.48
CA LEU A 152 1.59 9.74 7.65
C LEU A 152 0.11 10.13 7.52
N THR A 153 -0.29 11.22 8.17
CA THR A 153 -1.69 11.70 8.13
C THR A 153 -2.11 12.30 6.78
N SER A 154 -1.18 12.55 5.86
CA SER A 154 -1.47 13.09 4.52
C SER A 154 -1.69 12.02 3.45
N ARG A 155 -1.71 10.75 3.82
CA ARG A 155 -1.86 9.65 2.85
C ARG A 155 -3.32 9.47 2.41
N ASP A 156 -3.48 8.81 1.28
CA ASP A 156 -4.79 8.54 0.68
C ASP A 156 -5.55 7.39 1.36
N LEU A 157 -4.82 6.36 1.81
CA LEU A 157 -5.37 5.19 2.48
C LEU A 157 -4.65 4.97 3.82
N THR A 158 -5.37 4.45 4.81
CA THR A 158 -4.79 4.15 6.13
C THR A 158 -3.61 3.19 6.04
N ILE A 159 -3.68 2.16 5.21
CA ILE A 159 -2.59 1.20 4.97
C ILE A 159 -1.36 1.82 4.27
N ASN A 160 -1.46 3.06 3.79
CA ASN A 160 -0.34 3.83 3.23
C ASN A 160 0.25 4.83 4.23
N GLU A 161 -0.32 4.94 5.44
CA GLU A 161 0.22 5.75 6.53
C GLU A 161 1.43 5.07 7.17
N VAL A 162 2.39 4.71 6.34
CA VAL A 162 3.60 3.97 6.71
C VAL A 162 4.80 4.43 5.89
N VAL A 163 5.95 4.43 6.53
CA VAL A 163 7.25 4.67 5.91
C VAL A 163 8.31 3.83 6.60
N SER A 164 9.27 3.32 5.84
CA SER A 164 10.43 2.62 6.40
C SER A 164 11.69 3.43 6.13
N ILE A 165 12.34 3.90 7.20
CA ILE A 165 13.56 4.73 7.17
C ILE A 165 14.52 4.20 8.22
N ASP A 166 15.83 4.16 7.89
CA ASP A 166 16.90 3.81 8.82
C ASP A 166 16.62 2.50 9.59
N CYS A 167 16.23 1.45 8.87
CA CYS A 167 15.91 0.14 9.42
C CYS A 167 14.68 0.10 10.36
N SER A 168 13.98 1.19 10.49
CA SER A 168 12.77 1.31 11.31
C SER A 168 11.52 1.47 10.43
N VAL A 169 10.38 1.00 10.93
CA VAL A 169 9.09 1.21 10.30
C VAL A 169 8.29 2.17 11.17
N HIS A 170 7.87 3.28 10.57
CA HIS A 170 7.01 4.28 11.20
C HIS A 170 5.62 4.17 10.58
N ALA A 171 4.59 4.02 11.39
CA ALA A 171 3.22 3.87 10.92
C ALA A 171 2.23 4.55 11.85
N SER A 172 1.09 4.99 11.32
CA SER A 172 -0.02 5.41 12.19
C SER A 172 -0.63 4.21 12.91
N LEU A 173 -1.30 4.46 14.01
CA LEU A 173 -2.03 3.43 14.77
C LEU A 173 -3.08 2.73 13.88
N LEU A 174 -3.81 3.50 13.07
CA LEU A 174 -4.78 2.96 12.11
C LEU A 174 -4.12 2.09 11.03
N CYS A 175 -2.96 2.51 10.52
CA CYS A 175 -2.23 1.71 9.53
C CYS A 175 -1.89 0.32 10.06
N VAL A 176 -1.39 0.24 11.30
CA VAL A 176 -1.03 -1.04 11.92
C VAL A 176 -2.27 -1.91 12.14
N LEU A 177 -3.34 -1.35 12.71
CA LEU A 177 -4.60 -2.07 12.95
C LEU A 177 -5.23 -2.56 11.63
N ASP A 178 -5.29 -1.71 10.62
CA ASP A 178 -5.85 -2.07 9.31
C ASP A 178 -4.99 -3.11 8.57
N THR A 179 -3.68 -3.08 8.77
CA THR A 179 -2.78 -4.10 8.23
C THR A 179 -3.01 -5.45 8.92
N ILE A 180 -3.13 -5.48 10.25
CA ILE A 180 -3.45 -6.71 11.01
C ILE A 180 -4.85 -7.20 10.64
N GLY A 181 -5.84 -6.30 10.60
CA GLY A 181 -7.23 -6.61 10.28
C GLY A 181 -7.50 -6.86 8.80
N GLN A 182 -6.49 -6.76 7.94
CA GLN A 182 -6.65 -6.86 6.47
C GLN A 182 -7.79 -5.96 5.95
N THR A 183 -7.78 -4.69 6.34
CA THR A 183 -8.79 -3.72 5.96
C THR A 183 -8.18 -2.63 5.09
N ILE A 184 -8.85 -2.30 3.99
CA ILE A 184 -8.50 -1.19 3.10
C ILE A 184 -9.55 -0.12 3.26
N ARG A 185 -9.14 1.08 3.69
CA ARG A 185 -10.04 2.22 3.86
C ARG A 185 -9.35 3.55 3.53
N PRO A 186 -10.13 4.59 3.18
CA PRO A 186 -9.57 5.93 3.02
C PRO A 186 -8.90 6.43 4.31
N SER A 187 -7.82 7.16 4.15
CA SER A 187 -7.14 7.80 5.27
C SER A 187 -8.01 8.90 5.88
N ARG A 188 -7.92 9.06 7.20
CA ARG A 188 -8.54 10.15 7.91
C ARG A 188 -7.65 11.37 7.82
N TYR A 189 -7.76 12.13 6.74
CA TYR A 189 -6.99 13.35 6.58
C TYR A 189 -7.47 14.43 7.56
N ARG A 190 -6.70 14.69 8.59
CA ARG A 190 -7.02 15.71 9.62
C ARG A 190 -7.03 17.12 8.99
N GLY A 191 -8.20 17.67 8.79
CA GLY A 191 -8.42 19.04 8.32
C GLY A 191 -8.15 19.29 6.84
N GLY A 192 -7.87 18.26 6.04
CA GLY A 192 -7.64 18.37 4.61
C GLY A 192 -8.92 18.44 3.78
N THR A 193 -8.83 19.09 2.63
CA THR A 193 -9.90 19.17 1.65
C THR A 193 -10.08 17.87 0.85
N LEU A 194 -9.21 16.86 1.07
CA LEU A 194 -9.19 15.61 0.31
C LEU A 194 -10.53 14.88 0.39
N HIS A 195 -11.13 14.82 1.58
CA HIS A 195 -12.41 14.16 1.81
C HIS A 195 -13.63 14.88 1.21
N ARG A 196 -13.44 16.07 0.62
CA ARG A 196 -14.53 16.90 0.06
C ARG A 196 -14.55 16.90 -1.47
N LYS A 197 -13.59 16.25 -2.13
CA LYS A 197 -13.52 16.23 -3.60
C LYS A 197 -13.90 14.85 -4.13
N PRO A 198 -15.05 14.70 -4.81
CA PRO A 198 -15.48 13.40 -5.36
C PRO A 198 -14.43 12.73 -6.26
N SER A 199 -13.64 13.52 -7.02
CA SER A 199 -12.57 12.98 -7.87
C SER A 199 -11.44 12.31 -7.09
N LEU A 200 -11.07 12.85 -5.92
CA LEU A 200 -10.08 12.21 -5.05
C LEU A 200 -10.64 10.95 -4.37
N HIS A 201 -11.94 10.95 -4.07
CA HIS A 201 -12.63 9.76 -3.59
C HIS A 201 -12.62 8.66 -4.66
N GLY A 202 -12.89 9.00 -5.93
CA GLY A 202 -12.85 8.06 -7.04
C GLY A 202 -11.47 7.43 -7.23
N GLN A 203 -10.41 8.24 -7.27
CA GLN A 203 -9.03 7.75 -7.34
C GLN A 203 -8.67 6.83 -6.16
N SER A 204 -9.09 7.19 -4.94
CA SER A 204 -8.86 6.35 -3.75
C SER A 204 -9.59 5.02 -3.86
N LEU A 205 -10.86 5.01 -4.32
CA LEU A 205 -11.63 3.78 -4.50
C LEU A 205 -11.07 2.88 -5.60
N LEU A 206 -10.66 3.43 -6.73
CA LEU A 206 -9.96 2.66 -7.77
C LEU A 206 -8.67 2.02 -7.21
N LYS A 207 -7.91 2.76 -6.41
CA LYS A 207 -6.73 2.23 -5.74
C LYS A 207 -7.08 1.14 -4.72
N MET A 208 -8.14 1.32 -3.92
CA MET A 208 -8.61 0.32 -2.97
C MET A 208 -9.03 -0.96 -3.68
N SER A 209 -9.81 -0.84 -4.77
CA SER A 209 -10.25 -1.96 -5.60
C SER A 209 -9.06 -2.75 -6.17
N ARG A 210 -8.04 -2.05 -6.64
CA ARG A 210 -6.83 -2.67 -7.16
C ARG A 210 -6.04 -3.40 -6.07
N LEU A 211 -5.83 -2.77 -4.91
CA LEU A 211 -5.12 -3.40 -3.79
C LEU A 211 -5.88 -4.61 -3.24
N PHE A 212 -7.21 -4.54 -3.21
CA PHE A 212 -8.06 -5.67 -2.86
C PHE A 212 -7.86 -6.82 -3.85
N ALA A 213 -7.88 -6.54 -5.15
CA ALA A 213 -7.66 -7.53 -6.20
C ALA A 213 -6.27 -8.19 -6.09
N GLU A 214 -5.23 -7.38 -5.88
CA GLU A 214 -3.86 -7.88 -5.67
C GLU A 214 -3.78 -8.83 -4.45
N GLY A 215 -4.42 -8.46 -3.35
CA GLY A 215 -4.48 -9.29 -2.14
C GLY A 215 -5.26 -10.58 -2.35
N ALA A 216 -6.47 -10.49 -2.91
CA ALA A 216 -7.31 -11.65 -3.18
C ALA A 216 -6.63 -12.68 -4.10
N CYS A 217 -5.97 -12.23 -5.17
CA CYS A 217 -5.19 -13.10 -6.06
C CYS A 217 -3.94 -13.70 -5.37
N SER A 218 -3.54 -13.13 -4.23
CA SER A 218 -2.43 -13.63 -3.41
C SER A 218 -2.90 -14.48 -2.22
N GLY A 219 -4.20 -14.78 -2.12
CA GLY A 219 -4.78 -15.56 -1.03
C GLY A 219 -4.98 -14.77 0.28
N GLU A 220 -4.98 -13.44 0.21
CA GLU A 220 -5.25 -12.57 1.37
C GLU A 220 -6.74 -12.21 1.43
N ASN A 221 -7.30 -12.11 2.63
CA ASN A 221 -8.74 -11.85 2.85
C ASN A 221 -8.98 -10.37 3.22
N TRP A 222 -8.58 -9.45 2.34
CA TRP A 222 -8.82 -8.03 2.53
C TRP A 222 -10.30 -7.68 2.46
N THR A 223 -10.70 -6.68 3.23
CA THR A 223 -12.03 -6.06 3.17
C THR A 223 -11.90 -4.58 2.81
N ILE A 224 -12.85 -4.06 2.02
CA ILE A 224 -12.95 -2.64 1.71
C ILE A 224 -14.02 -2.02 2.61
N THR A 225 -13.69 -0.90 3.27
CA THR A 225 -14.62 -0.16 4.15
C THR A 225 -14.49 1.34 3.97
N GLY A 226 -15.45 2.11 4.51
CA GLY A 226 -15.39 3.57 4.46
C GLY A 226 -15.54 4.12 3.04
N ILE A 227 -16.40 3.50 2.24
CA ILE A 227 -16.70 3.92 0.87
C ILE A 227 -17.41 5.27 0.92
N PRO A 228 -16.90 6.33 0.27
CA PRO A 228 -17.57 7.62 0.18
C PRO A 228 -18.88 7.53 -0.60
N GLU A 229 -19.86 8.35 -0.21
CA GLU A 229 -21.17 8.41 -0.90
C GLU A 229 -21.06 9.01 -2.30
N GLU A 230 -20.19 10.02 -2.45
CA GLU A 230 -19.99 10.72 -3.72
C GLU A 230 -18.60 10.40 -4.27
N VAL A 231 -18.58 9.83 -5.45
CA VAL A 231 -17.33 9.50 -6.18
C VAL A 231 -17.44 9.90 -7.63
N SER A 232 -16.35 10.45 -8.16
CA SER A 232 -16.15 10.66 -9.60
C SER A 232 -14.71 10.32 -9.96
N PHE A 233 -14.48 9.86 -11.16
CA PHE A 233 -13.14 9.62 -11.71
C PHE A 233 -13.20 9.70 -13.23
N SER A 234 -12.05 9.97 -13.84
CA SER A 234 -11.91 9.98 -15.29
C SER A 234 -11.57 8.59 -15.82
N GLU A 235 -11.75 8.37 -17.12
CA GLU A 235 -11.27 7.17 -17.83
C GLU A 235 -9.75 7.02 -17.66
N PHE A 236 -9.01 8.14 -17.62
CA PHE A 236 -7.57 8.14 -17.34
C PHE A 236 -7.25 7.56 -15.96
N ASP A 237 -8.00 7.92 -14.91
CA ASP A 237 -7.80 7.35 -13.56
C ASP A 237 -8.04 5.84 -13.57
N LEU A 238 -9.10 5.39 -14.25
CA LEU A 238 -9.41 3.97 -14.41
C LEU A 238 -8.29 3.26 -15.18
N ALA A 239 -7.85 3.84 -16.31
CA ALA A 239 -6.77 3.32 -17.14
C ALA A 239 -5.47 3.12 -16.35
N VAL A 240 -5.07 4.11 -15.54
CA VAL A 240 -3.86 4.02 -14.70
C VAL A 240 -3.94 2.86 -13.72
N HIS A 241 -5.09 2.66 -13.06
CA HIS A 241 -5.24 1.56 -12.10
C HIS A 241 -5.39 0.20 -12.78
N LEU A 242 -6.05 0.13 -13.92
CA LEU A 242 -6.17 -1.07 -14.74
C LEU A 242 -4.80 -1.52 -15.25
N ASN A 243 -4.00 -0.58 -15.77
CA ASN A 243 -2.62 -0.87 -16.19
C ASN A 243 -1.78 -1.44 -15.04
N LYS A 244 -1.85 -0.83 -13.86
CA LYS A 244 -1.15 -1.34 -12.66
C LYS A 244 -1.63 -2.73 -12.25
N ALA A 245 -2.90 -3.05 -12.45
CA ALA A 245 -3.46 -4.37 -12.21
C ALA A 245 -2.92 -5.39 -13.24
N PHE A 246 -2.89 -5.05 -14.53
CA PHE A 246 -2.28 -5.89 -15.58
C PHE A 246 -0.81 -6.19 -15.33
N GLN A 247 -0.04 -5.23 -14.85
CA GLN A 247 1.36 -5.46 -14.47
C GLN A 247 1.52 -6.52 -13.36
N ARG A 248 0.46 -6.86 -12.64
CA ARG A 248 0.39 -7.95 -11.67
C ARG A 248 -0.17 -9.25 -12.26
N GLY A 249 -0.61 -9.21 -13.51
CA GLY A 249 -1.18 -10.31 -14.24
C GLY A 249 -2.69 -10.17 -14.50
N ARG A 250 -3.16 -10.84 -15.56
CA ARG A 250 -4.56 -10.81 -15.96
C ARG A 250 -5.55 -11.15 -14.85
N PRO A 251 -5.34 -12.18 -13.99
CA PRO A 251 -6.28 -12.47 -12.91
C PRO A 251 -6.50 -11.29 -11.95
N VAL A 252 -5.47 -10.45 -11.72
CA VAL A 252 -5.58 -9.25 -10.92
C VAL A 252 -6.39 -8.18 -11.62
N ALA A 253 -6.20 -7.99 -12.93
CA ALA A 253 -6.97 -7.05 -13.72
C ALA A 253 -8.46 -7.42 -13.77
N ASP A 254 -8.77 -8.70 -14.04
CA ASP A 254 -10.15 -9.22 -14.04
C ASP A 254 -10.80 -9.03 -12.66
N LYS A 255 -10.09 -9.37 -11.59
CA LYS A 255 -10.57 -9.19 -10.22
C LYS A 255 -10.76 -7.72 -9.85
N PHE A 256 -9.89 -6.82 -10.36
CA PHE A 256 -10.00 -5.38 -10.19
C PHE A 256 -11.29 -4.85 -10.83
N LEU A 257 -11.54 -5.18 -12.09
CA LEU A 257 -12.77 -4.77 -12.81
C LEU A 257 -14.02 -5.29 -12.09
N HIS A 258 -14.05 -6.56 -11.75
CA HIS A 258 -15.16 -7.15 -10.98
C HIS A 258 -15.38 -6.46 -9.64
N THR A 259 -14.31 -6.06 -8.94
CA THR A 259 -14.42 -5.29 -7.69
C THR A 259 -15.01 -3.91 -7.93
N CYS A 260 -14.60 -3.24 -9.02
CA CYS A 260 -15.20 -1.95 -9.41
C CYS A 260 -16.70 -2.07 -9.74
N GLU A 261 -17.13 -3.17 -10.35
CA GLU A 261 -18.56 -3.46 -10.59
C GLU A 261 -19.34 -3.65 -9.27
N ILE A 262 -18.81 -4.48 -8.36
CA ILE A 262 -19.43 -4.70 -7.03
C ILE A 262 -19.58 -3.38 -6.27
N LEU A 263 -18.60 -2.49 -6.38
CA LEU A 263 -18.61 -1.17 -5.75
C LEU A 263 -19.43 -0.13 -6.55
N SER A 264 -20.08 -0.54 -7.63
CA SER A 264 -20.87 0.33 -8.51
C SER A 264 -20.07 1.52 -9.09
N LEU A 265 -18.75 1.36 -9.26
CA LEU A 265 -17.87 2.34 -9.87
C LEU A 265 -17.97 2.31 -11.40
N ILE A 266 -18.16 1.12 -11.95
CA ILE A 266 -18.37 0.86 -13.38
C ILE A 266 -19.53 -0.11 -13.55
N VAL A 267 -20.09 -0.15 -14.76
CA VAL A 267 -21.05 -1.18 -15.19
C VAL A 267 -20.37 -2.03 -16.25
N ALA A 268 -20.56 -3.35 -16.23
CA ALA A 268 -19.88 -4.28 -17.16
C ALA A 268 -20.06 -3.93 -18.64
N SER A 269 -21.20 -3.30 -18.99
CA SER A 269 -21.49 -2.82 -20.34
C SER A 269 -21.09 -1.35 -20.58
N ASP A 270 -20.38 -0.74 -19.64
CA ASP A 270 -20.04 0.69 -19.70
C ASP A 270 -18.91 0.91 -20.70
N ASP A 271 -19.10 1.90 -21.58
CA ASP A 271 -18.06 2.39 -22.48
C ASP A 271 -16.80 2.89 -21.75
N ARG A 272 -16.89 3.17 -20.45
CA ARG A 272 -15.76 3.62 -19.62
C ARG A 272 -14.59 2.63 -19.63
N VAL A 273 -14.85 1.32 -19.57
CA VAL A 273 -13.79 0.32 -19.59
C VAL A 273 -13.13 0.33 -20.96
N ARG A 274 -13.93 0.38 -22.04
CA ARG A 274 -13.41 0.48 -23.41
C ARG A 274 -12.60 1.77 -23.60
N ASN A 275 -13.14 2.92 -23.19
CA ASN A 275 -12.46 4.21 -23.30
C ASN A 275 -11.17 4.22 -22.46
N ALA A 276 -11.16 3.62 -21.26
CA ALA A 276 -9.95 3.48 -20.45
C ALA A 276 -8.89 2.60 -21.13
N LEU A 277 -9.30 1.56 -21.84
CA LEU A 277 -8.40 0.73 -22.64
C LEU A 277 -7.83 1.49 -23.83
N GLU A 278 -8.66 2.25 -24.55
CA GLU A 278 -8.23 3.13 -25.64
C GLU A 278 -7.24 4.18 -25.14
N GLU A 279 -7.50 4.78 -23.96
CA GLU A 279 -6.60 5.73 -23.34
C GLU A 279 -5.25 5.10 -22.99
N LEU A 280 -5.23 3.85 -22.48
CA LEU A 280 -3.98 3.13 -22.24
C LEU A 280 -3.22 2.87 -23.54
N GLU A 281 -3.91 2.57 -24.63
CA GLU A 281 -3.29 2.35 -25.93
C GLU A 281 -2.67 3.65 -26.47
N HIS A 282 -3.35 4.78 -26.34
CA HIS A 282 -2.79 6.10 -26.64
C HIS A 282 -1.57 6.44 -25.81
N MET A 283 -1.59 6.15 -24.50
CA MET A 283 -0.44 6.36 -23.63
C MET A 283 0.75 5.45 -23.99
N ARG A 284 0.47 4.25 -24.51
CA ARG A 284 1.48 3.29 -24.97
C ARG A 284 2.20 3.75 -26.23
N HIS A 285 1.44 4.28 -27.20
CA HIS A 285 1.95 4.74 -28.49
C HIS A 285 2.40 6.21 -28.48
N GLY A 286 2.07 6.96 -27.44
CA GLY A 286 2.51 8.35 -27.29
C GLY A 286 4.02 8.46 -27.03
N GLU A 287 4.61 9.60 -27.42
CA GLU A 287 6.06 9.90 -27.35
C GLU A 287 6.72 9.66 -25.98
N ARG A 288 5.94 9.41 -24.92
CA ARG A 288 6.44 9.26 -23.55
C ARG A 288 6.61 7.83 -23.08
N GLY A 289 6.10 6.82 -23.80
CA GLY A 289 6.30 5.40 -23.44
C GLY A 289 5.98 5.07 -21.98
N LEU A 290 4.94 5.68 -21.41
CA LEU A 290 4.67 5.72 -19.97
C LEU A 290 4.34 4.35 -19.37
N PHE A 291 3.93 3.38 -20.20
CA PHE A 291 3.45 2.08 -19.72
C PHE A 291 4.18 0.94 -20.42
N PRO A 292 4.47 -0.15 -19.69
CA PRO A 292 5.06 -1.35 -20.30
C PRO A 292 4.13 -1.93 -21.37
N ASP A 293 4.73 -2.65 -22.32
CA ASP A 293 4.00 -3.35 -23.37
C ASP A 293 3.03 -4.37 -22.74
N ILE A 294 1.73 -4.09 -22.88
CA ILE A 294 0.69 -5.07 -22.65
C ILE A 294 0.38 -5.67 -24.03
N PRO A 295 0.44 -7.00 -24.19
CA PRO A 295 0.12 -7.62 -25.48
C PRO A 295 -1.28 -7.22 -25.96
N SER A 296 -1.39 -6.76 -27.21
CA SER A 296 -2.67 -6.32 -27.80
C SER A 296 -3.75 -7.41 -27.79
N GLU A 297 -3.34 -8.68 -27.78
CA GLU A 297 -4.23 -9.84 -27.69
C GLU A 297 -4.96 -9.94 -26.34
N GLU A 298 -4.36 -9.47 -25.24
CA GLU A 298 -5.02 -9.45 -23.93
C GLU A 298 -6.17 -8.44 -23.86
N TRP A 299 -6.11 -7.37 -24.64
CA TRP A 299 -7.16 -6.35 -24.69
C TRP A 299 -8.43 -6.87 -25.36
N LEU A 300 -8.28 -7.62 -26.46
CA LEU A 300 -9.39 -8.17 -27.22
C LEU A 300 -10.23 -9.15 -26.41
N THR A 301 -9.61 -9.93 -25.53
CA THR A 301 -10.30 -10.88 -24.64
C THR A 301 -11.05 -10.22 -23.49
N ILE A 302 -10.62 -9.03 -23.03
CA ILE A 302 -11.35 -8.26 -22.03
C ILE A 302 -12.59 -7.58 -22.64
N LEU A 303 -12.45 -7.08 -23.87
CA LEU A 303 -13.55 -6.45 -24.61
C LEU A 303 -14.58 -7.46 -25.14
N ASN A 304 -14.20 -8.71 -25.31
CA ASN A 304 -15.04 -9.80 -25.81
C ASN A 304 -14.85 -11.09 -24.99
N PRO A 305 -15.42 -11.17 -23.77
CA PRO A 305 -15.32 -12.37 -22.95
C PRO A 305 -16.00 -13.61 -23.56
N ASN A 306 -16.75 -13.44 -24.66
CA ASN A 306 -17.46 -14.52 -25.38
C ASN A 306 -16.74 -14.99 -26.66
N CYS A 307 -15.50 -14.56 -26.91
CA CYS A 307 -14.70 -15.05 -28.03
C CYS A 307 -13.70 -16.14 -27.57
N GLU A 308 -14.21 -17.22 -27.00
CA GLU A 308 -13.54 -18.53 -26.95
C GLU A 308 -14.36 -19.53 -27.78
#